data_7be2ae0e74ad0ac5ad208ac8d2486c8a
#
_entry.id   7be2ae0e74ad0ac5ad208ac8d2486c8a
#
_cell.length_a   1.000
_cell.length_b   1.000
_cell.length_c   1.000
_cell.angle_alpha   90.00
_cell.angle_beta   90.00
_cell.angle_gamma   90.00
#
_symmetry.space_group_name_H-M   'P 1'
#
loop_
_entity.id
_entity.type
_entity.pdbx_description
1 polymer ?
#
loop_
_entity_poly.entity_id
_entity_poly.type
_entity_poly.pdbx_seq_one_letter_code
_entity_poly.pdbx_strand_id
1 'polypeptide(L)'
;MKRHSFLGAVLLCAALCGCRPTGGTVDAGDYLAAYTFGGDATLAFRRAVEACRAQGAAKLVVPPGTYHLYPDYAFEKYAFVSNNSAGLKRFVFDLTGLDGFTLDAQGAEFVLHGYVSAFTIDSCRDVEIRDFSMDYARTFHSEGRIVRSGDGWADLCFPDDYVWEIRNGDLHFSDAAGNDYPFSHLLEFDGVRREPAYHAADYWLTDHTIPAERQPDGTVRIFKRGLTCTPGNVMVLGPAHRLCPAVAIADSRGVTLRDIDIRHCGGMGVVAQRSGDIELNGVRIEPAPGSERVISITADATHFSHCDGYVRMIDCRFFNQIDDATNIHGMYGVVERILAPDRIVVFFPHEQQYGLDVIRPGEEVEMLRQMSLRTYDEIGVKRVLRLNKERYEVLFARPMADSARVGDLLTEMRYPEVLIKGCRMGNNRARGLLLGSRKRTVVEDCYFHIPGSAIYFEGDGYYWYEQAGVRDVVIRNNIFDNCNYGYRNWGTACIAVGSGPREERAESRYNRNIVIENNTFRVFDPRILNFYSVDGCLFRGNTIERTDDYPACNGETPPFVTEDCANVRIEENAGAGE
;
A
#
# COMPACT_ATOMS: atom_id res chain seq x y z
N MET A 1 25.03 -24.71 -59.37
CA MET A 1 23.57 -24.45 -59.34
C MET A 1 22.95 -25.12 -58.12
N LYS A 2 22.60 -24.36 -57.12
CA LYS A 2 21.50 -24.64 -56.15
C LYS A 2 21.29 -23.33 -55.35
N ARG A 3 20.12 -22.75 -55.51
CA ARG A 3 19.66 -21.52 -54.86
C ARG A 3 19.32 -21.85 -53.40
N HIS A 4 19.83 -21.06 -52.47
CA HIS A 4 19.31 -21.02 -51.08
C HIS A 4 18.40 -19.81 -50.95
N SER A 5 17.15 -20.09 -50.69
CA SER A 5 16.09 -19.13 -50.37
C SER A 5 16.29 -18.61 -48.94
N PHE A 6 16.44 -17.31 -48.80
CA PHE A 6 16.34 -16.60 -47.53
C PHE A 6 14.83 -16.48 -47.18
N LEU A 7 14.39 -17.14 -46.12
CA LEU A 7 13.14 -16.82 -45.47
C LEU A 7 13.37 -15.64 -44.52
N GLY A 8 12.84 -14.49 -44.89
CA GLY A 8 12.80 -13.35 -44.01
C GLY A 8 11.71 -13.57 -42.93
N ALA A 9 12.11 -13.60 -41.67
CA ALA A 9 11.17 -13.54 -40.55
C ALA A 9 10.64 -12.11 -40.46
N VAL A 10 9.39 -11.92 -40.82
CA VAL A 10 8.63 -10.68 -40.55
C VAL A 10 8.30 -10.70 -39.07
N LEU A 11 8.99 -9.89 -38.27
CA LEU A 11 8.55 -9.53 -36.92
C LEU A 11 7.27 -8.68 -37.08
N LEU A 12 6.13 -9.27 -36.76
CA LEU A 12 4.89 -8.54 -36.54
C LEU A 12 5.03 -7.79 -35.21
N CYS A 13 5.48 -6.53 -35.23
CA CYS A 13 5.21 -5.58 -34.16
C CYS A 13 3.69 -5.35 -34.14
N ALA A 14 2.98 -6.03 -33.26
CA ALA A 14 1.62 -5.65 -32.91
C ALA A 14 1.73 -4.31 -32.16
N ALA A 15 1.65 -3.21 -32.92
CA ALA A 15 1.32 -1.92 -32.35
C ALA A 15 -0.06 -2.07 -31.71
N LEU A 16 -0.13 -2.06 -30.40
CA LEU A 16 -1.34 -1.83 -29.65
C LEU A 16 -1.78 -0.39 -29.97
N CYS A 17 -2.44 -0.20 -31.12
CA CYS A 17 -3.23 0.98 -31.36
C CYS A 17 -4.41 0.90 -30.39
N GLY A 18 -4.32 1.61 -29.26
CA GLY A 18 -5.48 1.90 -28.43
C GLY A 18 -6.54 2.52 -29.35
N CYS A 19 -7.65 1.83 -29.54
CA CYS A 19 -8.80 2.40 -30.24
C CYS A 19 -9.25 3.62 -29.44
N ARG A 20 -9.15 4.82 -30.02
CA ARG A 20 -9.79 5.99 -29.42
C ARG A 20 -11.29 5.71 -29.33
N PRO A 21 -11.92 6.07 -28.17
CA PRO A 21 -13.33 5.79 -27.96
C PRO A 21 -14.17 6.41 -29.09
N THR A 22 -15.17 5.69 -29.56
CA THR A 22 -16.15 6.20 -30.54
C THR A 22 -17.17 7.13 -29.90
N GLY A 23 -17.11 7.33 -28.57
CA GLY A 23 -17.94 8.22 -27.77
C GLY A 23 -19.26 7.60 -27.29
N GLY A 24 -19.47 6.29 -27.48
CA GLY A 24 -20.69 5.59 -27.02
C GLY A 24 -20.69 5.35 -25.50
N THR A 25 -21.88 5.14 -24.95
CA THR A 25 -22.11 4.74 -23.55
C THR A 25 -22.73 3.34 -23.53
N VAL A 26 -22.24 2.48 -22.67
CA VAL A 26 -22.86 1.19 -22.32
C VAL A 26 -23.54 1.34 -20.97
N ASP A 27 -24.79 0.90 -20.86
CA ASP A 27 -25.51 0.82 -19.59
C ASP A 27 -25.45 -0.63 -19.08
N ALA A 28 -24.89 -0.83 -17.90
CA ALA A 28 -24.83 -2.16 -17.26
C ALA A 28 -26.24 -2.71 -16.96
N GLY A 29 -27.24 -1.84 -16.79
CA GLY A 29 -28.65 -2.21 -16.61
C GLY A 29 -29.18 -3.11 -17.73
N ASP A 30 -28.73 -2.92 -18.96
CA ASP A 30 -29.12 -3.74 -20.12
C ASP A 30 -28.72 -5.21 -19.98
N TYR A 31 -27.75 -5.52 -19.12
CA TYR A 31 -27.21 -6.88 -18.89
C TYR A 31 -27.74 -7.53 -17.61
N LEU A 32 -28.18 -6.74 -16.62
CA LEU A 32 -28.55 -7.26 -15.29
C LEU A 32 -29.68 -8.28 -15.36
N ALA A 33 -30.75 -8.00 -16.12
CA ALA A 33 -31.89 -8.91 -16.20
C ALA A 33 -31.55 -10.27 -16.85
N ALA A 34 -30.59 -10.30 -17.77
CA ALA A 34 -30.25 -11.49 -18.54
C ALA A 34 -29.11 -12.33 -17.92
N TYR A 35 -28.23 -11.71 -17.16
CA TYR A 35 -26.99 -12.33 -16.70
C TYR A 35 -26.81 -12.33 -15.17
N THR A 36 -27.85 -12.02 -14.38
CA THR A 36 -27.84 -12.17 -12.93
C THR A 36 -28.44 -13.52 -12.55
N PHE A 37 -27.67 -14.37 -11.92
CA PHE A 37 -28.06 -15.73 -11.55
C PHE A 37 -27.92 -15.93 -10.04
N GLY A 38 -29.02 -16.28 -9.36
CA GLY A 38 -29.01 -16.54 -7.92
C GLY A 38 -28.59 -15.32 -7.08
N GLY A 39 -28.77 -14.08 -7.60
CA GLY A 39 -28.32 -12.85 -6.98
C GLY A 39 -26.91 -12.40 -7.39
N ASP A 40 -26.13 -13.24 -8.09
CA ASP A 40 -24.78 -12.89 -8.56
C ASP A 40 -24.86 -12.02 -9.83
N ALA A 41 -24.42 -10.77 -9.72
CA ALA A 41 -24.38 -9.81 -10.82
C ALA A 41 -23.02 -9.80 -11.57
N THR A 42 -22.06 -10.63 -11.20
CA THR A 42 -20.70 -10.60 -11.75
C THR A 42 -20.68 -10.81 -13.26
N LEU A 43 -21.46 -11.78 -13.78
CA LEU A 43 -21.53 -12.03 -15.21
C LEU A 43 -22.16 -10.86 -15.98
N ALA A 44 -23.14 -10.17 -15.40
CA ALA A 44 -23.74 -8.98 -16.01
C ALA A 44 -22.69 -7.86 -16.21
N PHE A 45 -21.92 -7.55 -15.17
CA PHE A 45 -20.85 -6.55 -15.26
C PHE A 45 -19.72 -6.97 -16.21
N ARG A 46 -19.33 -8.26 -16.16
CA ARG A 46 -18.38 -8.80 -17.14
C ARG A 46 -18.84 -8.55 -18.58
N ARG A 47 -20.09 -8.85 -18.90
CA ARG A 47 -20.67 -8.63 -20.24
C ARG A 47 -20.72 -7.16 -20.61
N ALA A 48 -21.02 -6.28 -19.66
CA ALA A 48 -21.01 -4.83 -19.88
C ALA A 48 -19.58 -4.33 -20.20
N VAL A 49 -18.56 -4.79 -19.49
CA VAL A 49 -17.15 -4.45 -19.78
C VAL A 49 -16.71 -5.01 -21.14
N GLU A 50 -17.06 -6.26 -21.45
CA GLU A 50 -16.79 -6.85 -22.78
C GLU A 50 -17.45 -6.05 -23.91
N ALA A 51 -18.68 -5.56 -23.70
CA ALA A 51 -19.39 -4.70 -24.65
C ALA A 51 -18.71 -3.33 -24.83
N CYS A 52 -18.22 -2.71 -23.74
CA CYS A 52 -17.44 -1.47 -23.84
C CYS A 52 -16.23 -1.65 -24.74
N ARG A 53 -15.47 -2.73 -24.58
CA ARG A 53 -14.32 -3.04 -25.43
C ARG A 53 -14.73 -3.27 -26.88
N ALA A 54 -15.74 -4.10 -27.12
CA ALA A 54 -16.20 -4.45 -28.47
C ALA A 54 -16.73 -3.25 -29.26
N GLN A 55 -17.35 -2.28 -28.58
CA GLN A 55 -17.95 -1.09 -29.20
C GLN A 55 -17.00 0.11 -29.19
N GLY A 56 -15.87 0.07 -28.49
CA GLY A 56 -15.02 1.23 -28.26
C GLY A 56 -15.77 2.31 -27.47
N ALA A 57 -16.57 1.94 -26.49
CA ALA A 57 -17.34 2.89 -25.70
C ALA A 57 -16.44 3.74 -24.80
N ALA A 58 -16.79 5.02 -24.66
CA ALA A 58 -16.10 5.96 -23.79
C ALA A 58 -16.61 5.90 -22.34
N LYS A 59 -17.76 5.27 -22.09
CA LYS A 59 -18.38 5.26 -20.77
C LYS A 59 -19.12 3.95 -20.50
N LEU A 60 -18.96 3.43 -19.27
CA LEU A 60 -19.84 2.46 -18.65
C LEU A 60 -20.62 3.13 -17.53
N VAL A 61 -21.93 3.01 -17.56
CA VAL A 61 -22.82 3.46 -16.48
C VAL A 61 -23.30 2.23 -15.72
N VAL A 62 -23.23 2.26 -14.40
CA VAL A 62 -23.83 1.26 -13.52
C VAL A 62 -24.98 1.92 -12.77
N PRO A 63 -26.21 1.45 -12.92
CA PRO A 63 -27.36 2.02 -12.22
C PRO A 63 -27.19 1.95 -10.68
N PRO A 64 -27.80 2.85 -9.91
CA PRO A 64 -27.86 2.75 -8.46
C PRO A 64 -28.47 1.43 -8.01
N GLY A 65 -27.88 0.80 -6.98
CA GLY A 65 -28.36 -0.47 -6.45
C GLY A 65 -27.30 -1.17 -5.62
N THR A 66 -27.68 -2.22 -4.88
CA THR A 66 -26.75 -3.11 -4.20
C THR A 66 -26.54 -4.37 -5.03
N TYR A 67 -25.30 -4.68 -5.38
CA TYR A 67 -24.93 -5.78 -6.26
C TYR A 67 -24.01 -6.76 -5.54
N HIS A 68 -24.42 -8.02 -5.46
CA HIS A 68 -23.60 -9.12 -4.94
C HIS A 68 -22.72 -9.68 -6.05
N LEU A 69 -21.41 -9.81 -5.77
CA LEU A 69 -20.37 -10.15 -6.74
C LEU A 69 -19.55 -11.34 -6.24
N TYR A 70 -19.43 -12.37 -7.07
CA TYR A 70 -18.79 -13.65 -6.73
C TYR A 70 -17.63 -13.97 -7.67
N PRO A 71 -16.70 -14.87 -7.27
CA PRO A 71 -15.53 -15.18 -8.08
C PRO A 71 -15.83 -15.99 -9.35
N ASP A 72 -16.98 -16.72 -9.42
CA ASP A 72 -17.21 -17.75 -10.43
C ASP A 72 -17.27 -17.22 -11.87
N TYR A 73 -17.81 -16.02 -12.06
CA TYR A 73 -17.91 -15.37 -13.36
C TYR A 73 -16.96 -14.20 -13.56
N ALA A 74 -16.09 -13.92 -12.60
CA ALA A 74 -15.10 -12.85 -12.70
C ALA A 74 -14.04 -13.12 -13.78
N PHE A 75 -13.36 -12.09 -14.23
CA PHE A 75 -12.20 -12.25 -15.12
C PHE A 75 -11.04 -12.87 -14.32
N GLU A 76 -10.33 -13.82 -14.93
CA GLU A 76 -9.15 -14.43 -14.34
C GLU A 76 -7.87 -13.89 -14.99
N LYS A 77 -6.91 -13.49 -14.17
CA LYS A 77 -5.61 -12.98 -14.60
C LYS A 77 -4.52 -13.42 -13.63
N TYR A 78 -3.44 -14.00 -14.15
CA TYR A 78 -2.25 -14.20 -13.34
C TYR A 78 -1.53 -12.86 -13.19
N ALA A 79 -1.45 -12.33 -11.99
CA ALA A 79 -0.91 -11.00 -11.74
C ALA A 79 0.15 -11.00 -10.63
N PHE A 80 1.22 -10.26 -10.89
CA PHE A 80 2.16 -9.80 -9.89
C PHE A 80 1.76 -8.38 -9.51
N VAL A 81 1.39 -8.19 -8.25
CA VAL A 81 0.99 -6.89 -7.71
C VAL A 81 1.98 -6.53 -6.60
N SER A 82 2.57 -5.34 -6.68
CA SER A 82 3.58 -4.87 -5.72
C SER A 82 3.08 -5.06 -4.29
N ASN A 83 3.92 -5.65 -3.46
CA ASN A 83 3.70 -5.86 -2.02
C ASN A 83 2.39 -6.59 -1.68
N ASN A 84 1.83 -7.33 -2.66
CA ASN A 84 0.70 -8.24 -2.50
C ASN A 84 1.08 -9.66 -2.93
N SER A 85 0.29 -10.64 -2.49
CA SER A 85 0.52 -12.03 -2.88
C SER A 85 0.34 -12.21 -4.40
N ALA A 86 1.34 -12.73 -5.10
CA ALA A 86 1.27 -13.04 -6.53
C ALA A 86 0.38 -14.27 -6.78
N GLY A 87 -0.18 -14.38 -7.99
CA GLY A 87 -0.93 -15.55 -8.39
C GLY A 87 -2.09 -15.27 -9.32
N LEU A 88 -2.94 -16.30 -9.50
CA LEU A 88 -4.19 -16.14 -10.21
C LEU A 88 -5.14 -15.29 -9.36
N LYS A 89 -5.57 -14.17 -9.95
CA LYS A 89 -6.52 -13.24 -9.35
C LYS A 89 -7.80 -13.20 -10.16
N ARG A 90 -8.91 -12.94 -9.49
CA ARG A 90 -10.20 -12.76 -10.10
C ARG A 90 -10.64 -11.32 -9.91
N PHE A 91 -11.04 -10.67 -11.00
CA PHE A 91 -11.50 -9.28 -11.01
C PHE A 91 -12.91 -9.18 -11.58
N VAL A 92 -13.77 -8.41 -10.92
CA VAL A 92 -15.13 -8.13 -11.46
C VAL A 92 -15.02 -7.24 -12.69
N PHE A 93 -14.25 -6.15 -12.57
CA PHE A 93 -14.02 -5.19 -13.63
C PHE A 93 -12.57 -5.26 -14.11
N ASP A 94 -12.34 -5.86 -15.27
CA ASP A 94 -11.04 -5.83 -15.94
C ASP A 94 -11.05 -4.69 -16.99
N LEU A 95 -10.40 -3.58 -16.67
CA LEU A 95 -10.33 -2.40 -17.53
C LEU A 95 -9.03 -2.34 -18.33
N THR A 96 -8.53 -3.48 -18.79
CA THR A 96 -7.27 -3.55 -19.55
C THR A 96 -7.39 -2.90 -20.94
N GLY A 97 -6.41 -2.02 -21.26
CA GLY A 97 -6.20 -1.45 -22.59
C GLY A 97 -7.23 -0.39 -23.01
N LEU A 98 -7.92 0.23 -22.07
CA LEU A 98 -8.90 1.30 -22.35
C LEU A 98 -8.18 2.66 -22.43
N ASP A 99 -8.70 3.54 -23.30
CA ASP A 99 -8.19 4.91 -23.53
C ASP A 99 -9.38 5.88 -23.51
N GLY A 100 -9.30 6.94 -22.66
CA GLY A 100 -10.38 7.94 -22.54
C GLY A 100 -11.69 7.35 -22.01
N PHE A 101 -11.64 6.54 -20.96
CA PHE A 101 -12.79 5.76 -20.48
C PHE A 101 -13.25 6.19 -19.09
N THR A 102 -14.55 6.25 -18.87
CA THR A 102 -15.17 6.53 -17.56
C THR A 102 -16.08 5.37 -17.14
N LEU A 103 -15.88 4.83 -15.94
CA LEU A 103 -16.86 4.01 -15.22
C LEU A 103 -17.56 4.90 -14.20
N ASP A 104 -18.86 5.12 -14.39
CA ASP A 104 -19.71 5.94 -13.54
C ASP A 104 -20.74 5.05 -12.85
N ALA A 105 -20.51 4.77 -11.58
CA ALA A 105 -21.32 3.81 -10.84
C ALA A 105 -22.54 4.42 -10.12
N GLN A 106 -22.74 5.72 -10.22
CA GLN A 106 -23.95 6.42 -9.78
C GLN A 106 -24.42 6.10 -8.35
N GLY A 107 -23.49 5.88 -7.42
CA GLY A 107 -23.80 5.51 -6.05
C GLY A 107 -24.08 4.02 -5.83
N ALA A 108 -23.75 3.15 -6.78
CA ALA A 108 -23.88 1.70 -6.63
C ALA A 108 -23.07 1.18 -5.42
N GLU A 109 -23.61 0.16 -4.77
CA GLU A 109 -22.95 -0.57 -3.70
C GLU A 109 -22.55 -1.97 -4.16
N PHE A 110 -21.25 -2.28 -4.10
CA PHE A 110 -20.70 -3.59 -4.47
C PHE A 110 -20.42 -4.42 -3.22
N VAL A 111 -21.10 -5.55 -3.05
CA VAL A 111 -20.88 -6.51 -1.98
C VAL A 111 -20.16 -7.74 -2.56
N LEU A 112 -18.87 -7.87 -2.25
CA LEU A 112 -18.02 -8.94 -2.76
C LEU A 112 -18.08 -10.17 -1.84
N HIS A 113 -17.99 -11.36 -2.43
CA HIS A 113 -18.01 -12.64 -1.74
C HIS A 113 -16.78 -13.47 -2.06
N GLY A 114 -16.10 -14.00 -1.03
CA GLY A 114 -14.92 -14.85 -1.19
C GLY A 114 -13.72 -14.13 -1.84
N TYR A 115 -12.92 -14.86 -2.59
CA TYR A 115 -11.64 -14.40 -3.12
C TYR A 115 -11.78 -13.75 -4.51
N VAL A 116 -12.30 -12.54 -4.57
CA VAL A 116 -12.44 -11.73 -5.78
C VAL A 116 -12.06 -10.28 -5.51
N SER A 117 -11.39 -9.61 -6.45
CA SER A 117 -11.05 -8.19 -6.41
C SER A 117 -12.04 -7.38 -7.24
N ALA A 118 -12.24 -6.11 -6.92
CA ALA A 118 -13.17 -5.28 -7.68
C ALA A 118 -12.58 -4.88 -9.04
N PHE A 119 -11.43 -4.20 -9.08
CA PHE A 119 -10.92 -3.57 -10.30
C PHE A 119 -9.46 -3.94 -10.62
N THR A 120 -9.19 -4.17 -11.91
CA THR A 120 -7.84 -4.01 -12.48
C THR A 120 -7.85 -3.00 -13.62
N ILE A 121 -6.89 -2.07 -13.61
CA ILE A 121 -6.66 -1.04 -14.64
C ILE A 121 -5.25 -1.29 -15.16
N ASP A 122 -5.13 -1.86 -16.34
CA ASP A 122 -3.84 -2.32 -16.87
C ASP A 122 -3.64 -1.80 -18.29
N SER A 123 -2.48 -1.17 -18.53
CA SER A 123 -2.14 -0.62 -19.86
C SER A 123 -3.19 0.37 -20.39
N CYS A 124 -3.73 1.20 -19.52
CA CYS A 124 -4.77 2.18 -19.81
C CYS A 124 -4.24 3.62 -19.93
N ARG A 125 -5.02 4.48 -20.56
CA ARG A 125 -4.81 5.93 -20.63
C ARG A 125 -6.09 6.67 -20.33
N ASP A 126 -6.00 7.75 -19.53
CA ASP A 126 -7.10 8.67 -19.23
C ASP A 126 -8.39 7.94 -18.81
N VAL A 127 -8.27 7.15 -17.71
CA VAL A 127 -9.38 6.35 -17.14
C VAL A 127 -9.86 6.97 -15.84
N GLU A 128 -11.16 7.20 -15.72
CA GLU A 128 -11.83 7.60 -14.48
C GLU A 128 -12.77 6.49 -13.99
N ILE A 129 -12.69 6.15 -12.69
CA ILE A 129 -13.68 5.33 -11.99
C ILE A 129 -14.24 6.15 -10.84
N ARG A 130 -15.59 6.16 -10.71
CA ARG A 130 -16.20 7.03 -9.71
C ARG A 130 -17.52 6.53 -9.17
N ASP A 131 -17.85 7.08 -8.01
CA ASP A 131 -19.19 7.16 -7.43
C ASP A 131 -19.78 5.78 -7.06
N PHE A 132 -19.04 5.04 -6.21
CA PHE A 132 -19.51 3.76 -5.63
C PHE A 132 -18.98 3.53 -4.22
N SER A 133 -19.61 2.58 -3.55
CA SER A 133 -19.07 1.95 -2.35
C SER A 133 -18.82 0.46 -2.56
N MET A 134 -17.83 -0.11 -1.88
CA MET A 134 -17.58 -1.54 -1.88
C MET A 134 -17.30 -2.08 -0.47
N ASP A 135 -17.78 -3.28 -0.21
CA ASP A 135 -17.54 -4.03 1.01
C ASP A 135 -17.50 -5.53 0.72
N TYR A 136 -17.13 -6.34 1.69
CA TYR A 136 -17.21 -7.78 1.61
C TYR A 136 -18.23 -8.33 2.60
N ALA A 137 -19.00 -9.31 2.16
CA ALA A 137 -19.95 -10.03 3.03
C ALA A 137 -19.23 -10.75 4.18
N ARG A 138 -17.99 -11.23 3.97
CA ARG A 138 -17.07 -11.78 4.97
C ARG A 138 -15.71 -11.11 4.78
N THR A 139 -15.22 -10.43 5.81
CA THR A 139 -13.92 -9.76 5.80
C THR A 139 -12.77 -10.76 5.84
N PHE A 140 -11.59 -10.38 5.33
CA PHE A 140 -10.41 -11.27 5.32
C PHE A 140 -9.72 -11.38 6.68
N HIS A 141 -9.90 -10.41 7.57
CA HIS A 141 -9.54 -10.51 8.98
C HIS A 141 -10.72 -11.05 9.79
N SER A 142 -10.47 -11.42 11.03
CA SER A 142 -11.50 -11.74 12.01
C SER A 142 -11.35 -10.91 13.27
N GLU A 143 -12.44 -10.46 13.86
CA GLU A 143 -12.45 -9.61 15.05
C GLU A 143 -13.20 -10.32 16.20
N GLY A 144 -12.53 -10.47 17.34
CA GLY A 144 -13.13 -11.06 18.53
C GLY A 144 -13.06 -10.10 19.71
N ARG A 145 -14.19 -9.84 20.36
CA ARG A 145 -14.21 -9.08 21.60
C ARG A 145 -13.52 -9.87 22.70
N ILE A 146 -12.57 -9.27 23.39
CA ILE A 146 -11.87 -9.86 24.51
C ILE A 146 -12.81 -9.85 25.72
N VAL A 147 -13.24 -11.04 26.19
CA VAL A 147 -14.14 -11.21 27.32
C VAL A 147 -13.34 -11.36 28.62
N ARG A 148 -12.28 -12.15 28.56
CA ARG A 148 -11.36 -12.41 29.67
C ARG A 148 -9.94 -12.56 29.13
N SER A 149 -8.95 -12.26 29.94
CA SER A 149 -7.56 -12.45 29.61
C SER A 149 -6.73 -12.82 30.83
N GLY A 150 -5.58 -13.42 30.58
CA GLY A 150 -4.57 -13.73 31.57
C GLY A 150 -3.20 -13.83 30.93
N ASP A 151 -2.18 -14.23 31.69
CA ASP A 151 -0.84 -14.39 31.17
C ASP A 151 -0.80 -15.49 30.09
N GLY A 152 -0.58 -15.10 28.84
CA GLY A 152 -0.46 -16.00 27.71
C GLY A 152 -1.77 -16.56 27.14
N TRP A 153 -2.94 -16.02 27.51
CA TRP A 153 -4.23 -16.45 26.95
C TRP A 153 -5.29 -15.35 26.93
N ALA A 154 -6.26 -15.49 26.04
CA ALA A 154 -7.45 -14.65 25.98
C ALA A 154 -8.69 -15.45 25.57
N ASP A 155 -9.85 -15.15 26.17
CA ASP A 155 -11.16 -15.64 25.75
C ASP A 155 -11.82 -14.61 24.83
N LEU A 156 -12.10 -15.02 23.60
CA LEU A 156 -12.65 -14.19 22.55
C LEU A 156 -14.09 -14.59 22.23
N CYS A 157 -14.94 -13.59 22.05
CA CYS A 157 -16.30 -13.73 21.54
C CYS A 157 -16.34 -13.18 20.12
N PHE A 158 -16.59 -14.03 19.14
CA PHE A 158 -16.72 -13.65 17.74
C PHE A 158 -18.18 -13.40 17.38
N PRO A 159 -18.49 -12.36 16.57
CA PRO A 159 -19.77 -12.22 15.87
C PRO A 159 -20.10 -13.43 14.99
N ASP A 160 -21.38 -13.67 14.73
CA ASP A 160 -21.85 -14.83 13.95
C ASP A 160 -21.32 -14.86 12.51
N ASP A 161 -20.96 -13.71 11.95
CA ASP A 161 -20.36 -13.58 10.62
C ASP A 161 -18.99 -14.26 10.50
N TYR A 162 -18.31 -14.48 11.63
CA TYR A 162 -17.04 -15.18 11.70
C TYR A 162 -17.25 -16.64 12.07
N VAL A 163 -17.54 -17.49 11.07
CA VAL A 163 -17.61 -18.94 11.27
C VAL A 163 -16.24 -19.47 11.66
N TRP A 164 -16.17 -20.13 12.81
CA TRP A 164 -14.93 -20.67 13.34
C TRP A 164 -15.09 -22.09 13.88
N GLU A 165 -14.02 -22.84 13.84
CA GLU A 165 -13.92 -24.16 14.44
C GLU A 165 -12.51 -24.41 15.00
N ILE A 166 -12.39 -25.45 15.83
CA ILE A 166 -11.09 -25.93 16.31
C ILE A 166 -10.77 -27.22 15.56
N ARG A 167 -9.70 -27.20 14.77
CA ARG A 167 -9.16 -28.35 14.04
C ARG A 167 -7.78 -28.69 14.62
N ASN A 168 -7.59 -29.94 15.07
CA ASN A 168 -6.34 -30.42 15.65
C ASN A 168 -5.80 -29.59 16.82
N GLY A 169 -6.68 -28.90 17.56
CA GLY A 169 -6.31 -28.03 18.68
C GLY A 169 -6.02 -26.58 18.29
N ASP A 170 -6.14 -26.19 17.03
CA ASP A 170 -5.91 -24.83 16.54
C ASP A 170 -7.21 -24.16 16.05
N LEU A 171 -7.27 -22.84 16.19
CA LEU A 171 -8.39 -22.01 15.70
C LEU A 171 -8.32 -21.85 14.19
N HIS A 172 -9.43 -22.07 13.50
CA HIS A 172 -9.61 -21.84 12.07
C HIS A 172 -10.87 -21.04 11.80
N PHE A 173 -10.84 -20.24 10.72
CA PHE A 173 -11.98 -19.49 10.23
C PHE A 173 -12.34 -19.89 8.82
N SER A 174 -13.64 -19.88 8.51
CA SER A 174 -14.17 -20.13 7.17
C SER A 174 -15.33 -19.20 6.84
N ASP A 175 -15.80 -19.25 5.60
CA ASP A 175 -17.08 -18.68 5.20
C ASP A 175 -18.13 -19.77 4.94
N ALA A 176 -19.35 -19.35 4.59
CA ALA A 176 -20.45 -20.27 4.29
C ALA A 176 -20.22 -21.14 3.03
N ALA A 177 -19.31 -20.74 2.14
CA ALA A 177 -18.91 -21.50 0.96
C ALA A 177 -17.77 -22.50 1.24
N GLY A 178 -17.21 -22.50 2.46
CA GLY A 178 -16.13 -23.38 2.89
C GLY A 178 -14.73 -22.87 2.53
N ASN A 179 -14.58 -21.61 2.15
CA ASN A 179 -13.26 -21.01 1.98
C ASN A 179 -12.60 -20.78 3.34
N ASP A 180 -11.31 -21.15 3.48
CA ASP A 180 -10.54 -20.88 4.69
C ASP A 180 -10.04 -19.42 4.71
N TYR A 181 -10.02 -18.80 5.90
CA TYR A 181 -9.48 -17.46 6.16
C TYR A 181 -8.31 -17.52 7.14
N PRO A 182 -7.10 -17.89 6.67
CA PRO A 182 -5.92 -18.02 7.50
C PRO A 182 -5.44 -16.65 7.98
N PHE A 183 -4.88 -16.61 9.18
CA PHE A 183 -4.37 -15.39 9.81
C PHE A 183 -2.91 -15.55 10.24
N SER A 184 -2.16 -14.45 10.32
CA SER A 184 -0.73 -14.44 10.59
C SER A 184 -0.31 -13.58 11.78
N HIS A 185 -1.19 -12.72 12.28
CA HIS A 185 -0.86 -11.83 13.40
C HIS A 185 -2.09 -11.49 14.23
N LEU A 186 -1.82 -11.04 15.46
CA LEU A 186 -2.82 -10.57 16.41
C LEU A 186 -2.50 -9.12 16.78
N LEU A 187 -3.50 -8.27 16.78
CA LEU A 187 -3.39 -6.88 17.20
C LEU A 187 -4.61 -6.46 18.03
N GLU A 188 -4.36 -5.88 19.19
CA GLU A 188 -5.40 -5.37 20.07
C GLU A 188 -5.83 -3.96 19.66
N PHE A 189 -7.14 -3.76 19.53
CA PHE A 189 -7.78 -2.45 19.33
C PHE A 189 -8.56 -2.06 20.57
N ASP A 190 -8.47 -0.79 20.97
CA ASP A 190 -9.31 -0.21 22.01
C ASP A 190 -10.78 -0.27 21.57
N GLY A 191 -11.62 -0.91 22.39
CA GLY A 191 -13.04 -1.13 22.07
C GLY A 191 -13.91 0.13 22.07
N VAL A 192 -13.42 1.23 22.66
CA VAL A 192 -14.12 2.52 22.75
C VAL A 192 -13.61 3.50 21.71
N ARG A 193 -12.29 3.69 21.63
CA ARG A 193 -11.65 4.61 20.68
C ARG A 193 -11.58 4.04 19.26
N ARG A 194 -11.66 2.72 19.11
CA ARG A 194 -11.61 2.00 17.82
C ARG A 194 -10.30 2.26 17.06
N GLU A 195 -9.23 2.25 17.77
CA GLU A 195 -7.85 2.44 17.29
C GLU A 195 -6.95 1.37 17.92
N PRO A 196 -5.74 1.09 17.42
CA PRO A 196 -4.80 0.22 18.10
C PRO A 196 -4.66 0.63 19.57
N ALA A 197 -4.77 -0.33 20.49
CA ALA A 197 -4.71 -0.04 21.92
C ALA A 197 -3.33 0.57 22.27
N TYR A 198 -3.33 1.46 23.26
CA TYR A 198 -2.12 2.17 23.67
C TYR A 198 -0.98 1.19 24.00
N HIS A 199 0.13 1.30 23.26
CA HIS A 199 1.31 0.42 23.31
C HIS A 199 1.01 -1.08 23.13
N ALA A 200 -0.13 -1.45 22.52
CA ALA A 200 -0.43 -2.83 22.19
C ALA A 200 0.69 -3.48 21.39
N ALA A 201 1.01 -4.72 21.73
CA ALA A 201 2.00 -5.48 20.97
C ALA A 201 1.43 -6.02 19.66
N ASP A 202 2.29 -6.08 18.64
CA ASP A 202 1.98 -6.68 17.34
C ASP A 202 2.51 -8.13 17.34
N TYR A 203 1.62 -9.11 17.52
CA TYR A 203 2.00 -10.52 17.71
C TYR A 203 1.97 -11.29 16.38
N TRP A 204 3.13 -11.64 15.86
CA TRP A 204 3.24 -12.47 14.67
C TRP A 204 3.20 -13.97 15.01
N LEU A 205 2.57 -14.76 14.11
CA LEU A 205 2.42 -16.21 14.20
C LEU A 205 3.28 -16.88 13.12
N THR A 206 4.17 -17.78 13.52
CA THR A 206 5.10 -18.45 12.59
C THR A 206 4.42 -19.46 11.66
N ASP A 207 3.38 -20.15 12.17
CA ASP A 207 2.75 -21.27 11.46
C ASP A 207 1.33 -20.93 10.97
N HIS A 208 0.93 -19.64 11.06
CA HIS A 208 -0.43 -19.17 10.73
C HIS A 208 -1.53 -19.89 11.51
N THR A 209 -1.21 -20.45 12.69
CA THR A 209 -2.12 -21.13 13.60
C THR A 209 -1.96 -20.61 15.01
N ILE A 210 -2.98 -20.82 15.84
CA ILE A 210 -2.94 -20.52 17.27
C ILE A 210 -3.69 -21.60 18.04
N PRO A 211 -3.07 -22.22 19.07
CA PRO A 211 -3.76 -23.18 19.91
C PRO A 211 -4.99 -22.57 20.56
N ALA A 212 -6.10 -23.32 20.56
CA ALA A 212 -7.37 -22.82 21.07
C ALA A 212 -8.26 -23.91 21.66
N GLU A 213 -9.13 -23.49 22.57
CA GLU A 213 -10.16 -24.34 23.21
C GLU A 213 -11.51 -23.63 23.27
N ARG A 214 -12.58 -24.36 22.97
CA ARG A 214 -13.95 -23.86 23.15
C ARG A 214 -14.28 -23.85 24.66
N GLN A 215 -14.78 -22.72 25.15
CA GLN A 215 -15.22 -22.59 26.53
C GLN A 215 -16.71 -22.93 26.67
N PRO A 216 -17.18 -23.29 27.90
CA PRO A 216 -18.59 -23.65 28.15
C PRO A 216 -19.57 -22.52 27.86
N ASP A 217 -19.16 -21.27 27.93
CA ASP A 217 -19.98 -20.09 27.61
C ASP A 217 -20.00 -19.70 26.13
N GLY A 218 -19.38 -20.54 25.26
CA GLY A 218 -19.33 -20.33 23.81
C GLY A 218 -18.16 -19.48 23.33
N THR A 219 -17.36 -18.89 24.22
CA THR A 219 -16.15 -18.16 23.85
C THR A 219 -15.03 -19.12 23.39
N VAL A 220 -14.03 -18.58 22.71
CA VAL A 220 -12.83 -19.29 22.28
C VAL A 220 -11.64 -18.82 23.10
N ARG A 221 -11.00 -19.69 23.83
CA ARG A 221 -9.72 -19.41 24.47
C ARG A 221 -8.58 -19.66 23.50
N ILE A 222 -7.80 -18.61 23.21
CA ILE A 222 -6.55 -18.71 22.45
C ILE A 222 -5.36 -18.68 23.40
N PHE A 223 -4.27 -19.36 23.00
CA PHE A 223 -3.04 -19.44 23.78
C PHE A 223 -1.84 -18.93 22.97
N LYS A 224 -1.12 -17.93 23.51
CA LYS A 224 0.12 -17.44 22.92
C LYS A 224 1.04 -16.93 23.99
N ARG A 225 2.25 -17.47 24.05
CA ARG A 225 3.27 -17.03 25.01
C ARG A 225 3.48 -15.52 24.91
N GLY A 226 3.38 -14.86 26.06
CA GLY A 226 3.57 -13.41 26.19
C GLY A 226 2.39 -12.58 25.71
N LEU A 227 1.25 -13.19 25.36
CA LEU A 227 0.03 -12.44 25.03
C LEU A 227 -0.45 -11.69 26.28
N THR A 228 -0.61 -10.38 26.11
CA THR A 228 -1.27 -9.50 27.08
C THR A 228 -2.33 -8.70 26.35
N CYS A 229 -3.52 -8.60 26.91
CA CYS A 229 -4.62 -7.82 26.32
C CYS A 229 -5.67 -7.47 27.39
N THR A 230 -6.53 -6.52 27.08
CA THR A 230 -7.47 -5.91 28.01
C THR A 230 -8.89 -6.39 27.72
N PRO A 231 -9.64 -6.95 28.68
CA PRO A 231 -11.05 -7.23 28.52
C PRO A 231 -11.86 -5.99 28.14
N GLY A 232 -12.80 -6.14 27.20
CA GLY A 232 -13.56 -5.05 26.61
C GLY A 232 -13.00 -4.54 25.27
N ASN A 233 -11.73 -4.74 25.02
CA ASN A 233 -11.09 -4.44 23.74
C ASN A 233 -11.38 -5.51 22.67
N VAL A 234 -10.97 -5.26 21.43
CA VAL A 234 -11.13 -6.15 20.29
C VAL A 234 -9.77 -6.73 19.88
N MET A 235 -9.69 -8.06 19.78
CA MET A 235 -8.55 -8.73 19.20
C MET A 235 -8.79 -8.94 17.70
N VAL A 236 -7.96 -8.33 16.89
CA VAL A 236 -7.95 -8.50 15.43
C VAL A 236 -6.98 -9.62 15.07
N LEU A 237 -7.47 -10.62 14.33
CA LEU A 237 -6.68 -11.68 13.72
C LEU A 237 -6.49 -11.31 12.25
N GLY A 238 -5.35 -10.74 11.93
CA GLY A 238 -5.05 -10.21 10.60
C GLY A 238 -4.69 -11.31 9.60
N PRO A 239 -5.08 -11.18 8.32
CA PRO A 239 -4.96 -12.26 7.33
C PRO A 239 -3.49 -12.60 7.04
N ALA A 240 -3.28 -13.88 6.66
CA ALA A 240 -1.95 -14.39 6.27
C ALA A 240 -1.52 -13.95 4.87
N HIS A 241 -2.46 -13.52 4.02
CA HIS A 241 -2.21 -13.21 2.62
C HIS A 241 -2.90 -11.90 2.19
N ARG A 242 -2.30 -11.22 1.22
CA ARG A 242 -2.84 -10.01 0.56
C ARG A 242 -3.29 -10.39 -0.86
N LEU A 243 -4.39 -11.15 -0.98
CA LEU A 243 -4.80 -11.76 -2.24
C LEU A 243 -5.69 -10.85 -3.11
N CYS A 244 -6.53 -10.03 -2.48
CA CYS A 244 -7.61 -9.31 -3.13
C CYS A 244 -7.49 -7.78 -2.90
N PRO A 245 -6.56 -7.07 -3.60
CA PRO A 245 -6.56 -5.61 -3.59
C PRO A 245 -7.89 -5.08 -4.16
N ALA A 246 -8.36 -3.92 -3.70
CA ALA A 246 -9.61 -3.37 -4.22
C ALA A 246 -9.43 -2.83 -5.63
N VAL A 247 -8.40 -2.01 -5.87
CA VAL A 247 -8.05 -1.44 -7.18
C VAL A 247 -6.57 -1.67 -7.46
N ALA A 248 -6.27 -2.48 -8.48
CA ALA A 248 -4.91 -2.74 -8.96
C ALA A 248 -4.64 -2.00 -10.28
N ILE A 249 -3.69 -1.06 -10.28
CA ILE A 249 -3.32 -0.24 -11.43
C ILE A 249 -1.92 -0.64 -11.89
N ALA A 250 -1.76 -0.98 -13.16
CA ALA A 250 -0.48 -1.35 -13.73
C ALA A 250 -0.26 -0.69 -15.11
N ASP A 251 0.98 -0.27 -15.40
CA ASP A 251 1.40 0.25 -16.71
C ASP A 251 0.43 1.28 -17.34
N SER A 252 -0.24 2.08 -16.51
CA SER A 252 -1.32 3.00 -16.89
C SER A 252 -0.95 4.47 -16.65
N ARG A 253 -1.59 5.38 -17.35
CA ARG A 253 -1.36 6.83 -17.23
C ARG A 253 -2.65 7.61 -17.27
N GLY A 254 -2.78 8.65 -16.41
CA GLY A 254 -3.98 9.46 -16.33
C GLY A 254 -5.14 8.68 -15.67
N VAL A 255 -4.91 8.11 -14.48
CA VAL A 255 -5.95 7.36 -13.77
C VAL A 255 -6.51 8.22 -12.64
N THR A 256 -7.83 8.40 -12.65
CA THR A 256 -8.56 9.14 -11.61
C THR A 256 -9.54 8.23 -10.89
N LEU A 257 -9.46 8.20 -9.56
CA LEU A 257 -10.43 7.59 -8.67
C LEU A 257 -11.17 8.71 -7.93
N ARG A 258 -12.51 8.80 -8.07
CA ARG A 258 -13.28 9.90 -7.51
C ARG A 258 -14.49 9.42 -6.73
N ASP A 259 -14.69 9.97 -5.52
CA ASP A 259 -15.88 9.72 -4.70
C ASP A 259 -16.17 8.22 -4.51
N ILE A 260 -15.17 7.48 -3.98
CA ILE A 260 -15.19 6.03 -3.79
C ILE A 260 -15.06 5.70 -2.31
N ASP A 261 -15.92 4.79 -1.82
CA ASP A 261 -15.85 4.22 -0.48
C ASP A 261 -15.36 2.77 -0.53
N ILE A 262 -14.16 2.49 -0.07
CA ILE A 262 -13.63 1.12 0.11
C ILE A 262 -13.76 0.78 1.59
N ARG A 263 -14.78 0.04 1.96
CA ARG A 263 -15.07 -0.35 3.34
C ARG A 263 -14.29 -1.60 3.76
N HIS A 264 -13.97 -2.47 2.79
CA HIS A 264 -13.10 -3.63 2.99
C HIS A 264 -12.47 -4.12 1.68
N CYS A 265 -11.28 -4.72 1.81
CA CYS A 265 -10.67 -5.60 0.80
C CYS A 265 -9.60 -6.51 1.44
N GLY A 266 -9.28 -7.62 0.77
CA GLY A 266 -8.32 -8.63 1.23
C GLY A 266 -6.89 -8.38 0.73
N GLY A 267 -6.46 -7.14 0.75
CA GLY A 267 -5.16 -6.65 0.31
C GLY A 267 -5.05 -5.15 0.51
N MET A 268 -4.29 -4.46 -0.34
CA MET A 268 -4.22 -3.01 -0.37
C MET A 268 -5.48 -2.39 -0.98
N GLY A 269 -5.84 -1.19 -0.54
CA GLY A 269 -7.00 -0.48 -1.09
C GLY A 269 -6.76 -0.08 -2.54
N VAL A 270 -5.82 0.81 -2.78
CA VAL A 270 -5.39 1.20 -4.14
C VAL A 270 -3.90 0.93 -4.27
N VAL A 271 -3.54 0.06 -5.20
CA VAL A 271 -2.13 -0.21 -5.51
C VAL A 271 -1.84 0.13 -6.96
N ALA A 272 -0.84 0.99 -7.19
CA ALA A 272 -0.38 1.36 -8.52
C ALA A 272 1.08 1.02 -8.71
N GLN A 273 1.39 0.40 -9.85
CA GLN A 273 2.76 0.03 -10.19
C GLN A 273 3.09 0.45 -11.62
N ARG A 274 4.29 1.00 -11.83
CA ARG A 274 4.79 1.46 -13.15
C ARG A 274 3.77 2.34 -13.90
N SER A 275 3.07 3.16 -13.17
CA SER A 275 1.99 4.01 -13.68
C SER A 275 2.30 5.48 -13.40
N GLY A 276 1.56 6.38 -14.02
CA GLY A 276 1.79 7.81 -13.83
C GLY A 276 0.53 8.63 -13.96
N ASP A 277 0.62 9.89 -13.48
CA ASP A 277 -0.50 10.82 -13.51
C ASP A 277 -1.75 10.26 -12.83
N ILE A 278 -1.59 9.91 -11.53
CA ILE A 278 -2.63 9.26 -10.72
C ILE A 278 -3.25 10.29 -9.77
N GLU A 279 -4.58 10.36 -9.74
CA GLU A 279 -5.32 11.22 -8.82
C GLU A 279 -6.38 10.41 -8.06
N LEU A 280 -6.36 10.53 -6.73
CA LEU A 280 -7.40 10.09 -5.82
C LEU A 280 -8.08 11.34 -5.25
N ASN A 281 -9.40 11.47 -5.43
CA ASN A 281 -10.16 12.64 -5.02
C ASN A 281 -11.42 12.19 -4.29
N GLY A 282 -11.55 12.52 -3.00
CA GLY A 282 -12.67 12.08 -2.18
C GLY A 282 -12.73 10.57 -1.93
N VAL A 283 -11.59 9.85 -2.05
CA VAL A 283 -11.53 8.41 -1.78
C VAL A 283 -11.51 8.17 -0.27
N ARG A 284 -12.42 7.34 0.20
CA ARG A 284 -12.53 6.95 1.60
C ARG A 284 -12.21 5.47 1.76
N ILE A 285 -11.28 5.15 2.66
CA ILE A 285 -10.93 3.79 3.09
C ILE A 285 -11.10 3.77 4.59
N GLU A 286 -12.27 3.38 5.03
CA GLU A 286 -12.68 3.37 6.44
C GLU A 286 -13.79 2.33 6.64
N PRO A 287 -14.01 1.79 7.86
CA PRO A 287 -15.10 0.86 8.12
C PRO A 287 -16.45 1.46 7.74
N ALA A 288 -17.39 0.61 7.33
CA ALA A 288 -18.74 1.06 6.96
C ALA A 288 -19.36 1.91 8.07
N PRO A 289 -20.06 3.02 7.75
CA PRO A 289 -20.75 3.82 8.73
C PRO A 289 -21.73 2.98 9.57
N GLY A 290 -21.65 3.10 10.90
CA GLY A 290 -22.49 2.34 11.84
C GLY A 290 -22.06 0.87 12.04
N SER A 291 -21.02 0.39 11.37
CA SER A 291 -20.43 -0.92 11.62
C SER A 291 -19.73 -0.98 12.98
N GLU A 292 -19.76 -2.14 13.63
CA GLU A 292 -18.96 -2.40 14.83
C GLU A 292 -17.52 -2.82 14.53
N ARG A 293 -17.18 -3.07 13.27
CA ARG A 293 -15.81 -3.45 12.84
C ARG A 293 -14.81 -2.36 13.20
N VAL A 294 -13.66 -2.77 13.73
CA VAL A 294 -12.53 -1.87 14.01
C VAL A 294 -11.51 -1.82 12.89
N ILE A 295 -11.68 -2.64 11.83
CA ILE A 295 -10.77 -2.70 10.66
C ILE A 295 -11.55 -2.39 9.39
N SER A 296 -10.94 -1.55 8.52
CA SER A 296 -11.36 -1.35 7.13
C SER A 296 -10.76 -2.42 6.22
N ILE A 297 -9.51 -2.27 5.82
CA ILE A 297 -8.82 -3.16 4.86
C ILE A 297 -7.59 -3.83 5.49
N THR A 298 -7.03 -4.82 4.81
CA THR A 298 -6.06 -5.74 5.39
C THR A 298 -4.59 -5.44 5.08
N ALA A 299 -4.30 -4.32 4.42
CA ALA A 299 -2.96 -3.81 4.13
C ALA A 299 -3.00 -2.29 3.98
N ASP A 300 -2.04 -1.68 3.23
CA ASP A 300 -1.96 -0.24 3.03
C ASP A 300 -3.24 0.32 2.40
N ALA A 301 -3.65 1.51 2.82
CA ALA A 301 -4.77 2.16 2.14
C ALA A 301 -4.40 2.47 0.69
N THR A 302 -3.21 3.02 0.45
CA THR A 302 -2.70 3.29 -0.90
C THR A 302 -1.22 2.94 -1.02
N HIS A 303 -0.81 2.46 -2.21
CA HIS A 303 0.56 2.03 -2.45
C HIS A 303 1.00 2.32 -3.89
N PHE A 304 2.10 3.06 -4.06
CA PHE A 304 2.58 3.51 -5.36
C PHE A 304 4.03 3.08 -5.55
N SER A 305 4.23 2.08 -6.42
CA SER A 305 5.56 1.53 -6.70
C SER A 305 5.99 1.86 -8.12
N HIS A 306 7.20 2.43 -8.30
CA HIS A 306 7.75 2.81 -9.61
C HIS A 306 6.83 3.74 -10.43
N CYS A 307 6.09 4.62 -9.78
CA CYS A 307 5.24 5.60 -10.44
C CYS A 307 6.05 6.82 -10.91
N ASP A 308 5.55 7.53 -11.93
CA ASP A 308 6.11 8.79 -12.41
C ASP A 308 5.01 9.85 -12.62
N GLY A 309 5.33 10.93 -13.37
CA GLY A 309 4.37 12.05 -13.54
C GLY A 309 4.00 12.64 -12.19
N TYR A 310 2.77 12.44 -11.78
CA TYR A 310 2.30 12.85 -10.44
C TYR A 310 1.46 11.77 -9.74
N VAL A 311 1.44 11.83 -8.40
CA VAL A 311 0.49 11.17 -7.50
C VAL A 311 -0.18 12.25 -6.66
N ARG A 312 -1.49 12.37 -6.77
CA ARG A 312 -2.29 13.33 -6.01
C ARG A 312 -3.34 12.64 -5.17
N MET A 313 -3.43 13.01 -3.90
CA MET A 313 -4.49 12.60 -2.97
C MET A 313 -5.15 13.86 -2.43
N ILE A 314 -6.41 14.08 -2.75
CA ILE A 314 -7.16 15.29 -2.42
C ILE A 314 -8.41 14.90 -1.65
N ASP A 315 -8.60 15.49 -0.47
CA ASP A 315 -9.77 15.29 0.41
C ASP A 315 -10.09 13.81 0.69
N CYS A 316 -9.04 12.96 0.79
CA CYS A 316 -9.17 11.53 1.06
C CYS A 316 -9.23 11.24 2.56
N ARG A 317 -9.75 10.04 2.91
CA ARG A 317 -9.83 9.56 4.29
C ARG A 317 -9.32 8.12 4.35
N PHE A 318 -8.33 7.85 5.22
CA PHE A 318 -7.73 6.53 5.39
C PHE A 318 -7.69 6.19 6.88
N PHE A 319 -8.56 5.30 7.31
CA PHE A 319 -8.70 4.91 8.72
C PHE A 319 -8.82 3.40 8.90
N ASN A 320 -8.24 2.90 9.99
CA ASN A 320 -8.44 1.54 10.46
C ASN A 320 -7.95 0.43 9.50
N GLN A 321 -7.06 0.72 8.56
CA GLN A 321 -6.38 -0.29 7.76
C GLN A 321 -5.27 -0.99 8.57
N ILE A 322 -4.96 -2.26 8.22
CA ILE A 322 -3.95 -3.05 8.94
C ILE A 322 -2.56 -2.88 8.31
N ASP A 323 -2.22 -1.71 7.81
CA ASP A 323 -0.88 -1.26 7.47
C ASP A 323 -0.88 0.27 7.23
N ASP A 324 0.07 0.79 6.46
CA ASP A 324 0.31 2.22 6.30
C ASP A 324 -0.84 2.96 5.56
N ALA A 325 -0.96 4.25 5.78
CA ALA A 325 -1.96 5.03 5.05
C ALA A 325 -1.55 5.22 3.58
N THR A 326 -0.26 5.41 3.32
CA THR A 326 0.30 5.39 1.96
C THR A 326 1.76 4.99 1.96
N ASN A 327 2.20 4.33 0.89
CA ASN A 327 3.62 4.07 0.63
C ASN A 327 3.95 4.45 -0.81
N ILE A 328 4.96 5.30 -1.02
CA ILE A 328 5.42 5.76 -2.33
C ILE A 328 6.91 5.47 -2.44
N HIS A 329 7.29 4.52 -3.30
CA HIS A 329 8.67 4.05 -3.40
C HIS A 329 9.01 3.45 -4.77
N GLY A 330 10.30 3.23 -5.02
CA GLY A 330 10.80 2.32 -6.04
C GLY A 330 11.30 1.02 -5.40
N MET A 331 12.02 0.19 -6.14
CA MET A 331 12.59 -1.06 -5.63
C MET A 331 14.08 -1.15 -5.93
N TYR A 332 14.83 -1.71 -4.99
CA TYR A 332 16.21 -2.08 -5.19
C TYR A 332 16.34 -3.54 -5.65
N GLY A 333 16.99 -3.72 -6.80
CA GLY A 333 17.59 -5.00 -7.13
C GLY A 333 19.03 -5.07 -6.63
N VAL A 334 19.51 -6.25 -6.32
CA VAL A 334 20.91 -6.51 -5.89
C VAL A 334 21.72 -7.06 -7.04
N VAL A 335 22.90 -6.51 -7.30
CA VAL A 335 23.86 -7.04 -8.27
C VAL A 335 24.34 -8.41 -7.78
N GLU A 336 23.80 -9.48 -8.36
CA GLU A 336 24.18 -10.86 -7.99
C GLU A 336 25.46 -11.31 -8.70
N ARG A 337 25.64 -10.89 -9.96
CA ARG A 337 26.81 -11.25 -10.79
C ARG A 337 27.17 -10.14 -11.76
N ILE A 338 28.45 -9.93 -11.97
CA ILE A 338 28.99 -9.10 -13.05
C ILE A 338 29.48 -10.06 -14.14
N LEU A 339 28.87 -10.01 -15.32
CA LEU A 339 29.18 -10.91 -16.45
C LEU A 339 30.18 -10.28 -17.43
N ALA A 340 30.11 -8.94 -17.56
CA ALA A 340 30.99 -8.13 -18.39
C ALA A 340 31.00 -6.68 -17.88
N PRO A 341 31.89 -5.79 -18.32
CA PRO A 341 31.90 -4.39 -17.88
C PRO A 341 30.57 -3.64 -18.08
N ASP A 342 29.73 -4.09 -19.01
CA ASP A 342 28.42 -3.51 -19.34
C ASP A 342 27.25 -4.46 -19.09
N ARG A 343 27.48 -5.58 -18.35
CA ARG A 343 26.43 -6.60 -18.20
C ARG A 343 26.44 -7.27 -16.83
N ILE A 344 25.29 -7.30 -16.18
CA ILE A 344 25.10 -7.88 -14.86
C ILE A 344 23.88 -8.83 -14.79
N VAL A 345 23.82 -9.64 -13.75
CA VAL A 345 22.58 -10.26 -13.27
C VAL A 345 22.15 -9.55 -12.00
N VAL A 346 20.90 -9.11 -12.00
CA VAL A 346 20.22 -8.48 -10.86
C VAL A 346 19.25 -9.47 -10.24
N PHE A 347 19.22 -9.53 -8.93
CA PHE A 347 18.31 -10.33 -8.13
C PHE A 347 17.41 -9.41 -7.26
N PHE A 348 16.11 -9.67 -7.23
CA PHE A 348 15.15 -9.02 -6.34
C PHE A 348 14.93 -9.91 -5.12
N PRO A 349 15.41 -9.54 -3.91
CA PRO A 349 15.44 -10.47 -2.78
C PRO A 349 14.09 -10.69 -2.10
N HIS A 350 13.19 -9.71 -2.12
CA HIS A 350 11.93 -9.77 -1.38
C HIS A 350 10.84 -10.45 -2.22
N GLU A 351 10.17 -11.47 -1.67
CA GLU A 351 9.18 -12.28 -2.39
C GLU A 351 7.97 -11.49 -2.91
N GLN A 352 7.56 -10.45 -2.21
CA GLN A 352 6.44 -9.58 -2.63
C GLN A 352 6.80 -8.66 -3.80
N GLN A 353 8.05 -8.67 -4.26
CA GLN A 353 8.53 -7.95 -5.45
C GLN A 353 8.73 -8.88 -6.64
N TYR A 354 8.56 -10.19 -6.46
CA TYR A 354 8.80 -11.16 -7.53
C TYR A 354 7.85 -10.95 -8.71
N GLY A 355 8.42 -11.04 -9.92
CA GLY A 355 7.67 -11.00 -11.16
C GLY A 355 7.29 -9.61 -11.66
N LEU A 356 7.63 -8.55 -10.95
CA LEU A 356 7.43 -7.18 -11.43
C LEU A 356 8.47 -6.82 -12.50
N ASP A 357 8.05 -6.09 -13.53
CA ASP A 357 8.92 -5.56 -14.57
C ASP A 357 9.57 -4.25 -14.11
N VAL A 358 10.50 -4.34 -13.15
CA VAL A 358 11.10 -3.18 -12.51
C VAL A 358 11.99 -2.38 -13.45
N ILE A 359 12.74 -3.04 -14.36
CA ILE A 359 13.72 -2.41 -15.24
C ILE A 359 13.36 -2.73 -16.68
N ARG A 360 13.34 -1.72 -17.57
CA ARG A 360 13.02 -1.89 -18.99
C ARG A 360 14.11 -1.27 -19.91
N PRO A 361 14.26 -1.78 -21.13
CA PRO A 361 15.14 -1.17 -22.12
C PRO A 361 14.75 0.30 -22.39
N GLY A 362 15.78 1.17 -22.48
CA GLY A 362 15.60 2.61 -22.71
C GLY A 362 15.43 3.45 -21.44
N GLU A 363 15.31 2.81 -20.28
CA GLU A 363 15.27 3.51 -18.99
C GLU A 363 16.69 3.79 -18.47
N GLU A 364 16.78 4.76 -17.56
CA GLU A 364 17.97 5.05 -16.78
C GLU A 364 17.86 4.42 -15.40
N VAL A 365 18.95 3.88 -14.91
CA VAL A 365 19.08 3.29 -13.58
C VAL A 365 20.24 3.91 -12.85
N GLU A 366 20.15 3.97 -11.53
CA GLU A 366 21.28 4.31 -10.67
C GLU A 366 21.82 3.05 -9.98
N MET A 367 23.13 3.04 -9.78
CA MET A 367 23.86 2.05 -9.01
C MET A 367 24.34 2.66 -7.69
N LEU A 368 24.08 1.98 -6.57
CA LEU A 368 24.35 2.49 -5.23
C LEU A 368 25.10 1.46 -4.38
N ARG A 369 25.81 1.95 -3.38
CA ARG A 369 26.34 1.12 -2.30
C ARG A 369 25.20 0.71 -1.36
N GLN A 370 25.04 -0.59 -1.13
CA GLN A 370 23.95 -1.11 -0.29
C GLN A 370 23.96 -0.51 1.13
N MET A 371 25.13 -0.45 1.77
CA MET A 371 25.23 -0.04 3.17
C MET A 371 25.11 1.47 3.39
N SER A 372 25.47 2.28 2.41
CA SER A 372 25.47 3.75 2.52
C SER A 372 24.41 4.43 1.66
N LEU A 373 23.71 3.72 0.77
CA LEU A 373 22.75 4.26 -0.21
C LEU A 373 23.34 5.40 -1.06
N ARG A 374 24.67 5.43 -1.25
CA ARG A 374 25.35 6.43 -2.08
C ARG A 374 25.37 5.98 -3.52
N THR A 375 24.75 6.76 -4.38
CA THR A 375 24.81 6.59 -5.83
C THR A 375 26.23 6.88 -6.31
N TYR A 376 26.79 6.00 -7.14
CA TYR A 376 28.11 6.16 -7.73
C TYR A 376 28.11 6.09 -9.26
N ASP A 377 27.02 5.61 -9.86
CA ASP A 377 26.85 5.56 -11.31
C ASP A 377 25.37 5.73 -11.69
N GLU A 378 25.13 6.36 -12.83
CA GLU A 378 23.81 6.47 -13.46
C GLU A 378 23.97 6.05 -14.92
N ILE A 379 23.21 5.06 -15.38
CA ILE A 379 23.49 4.37 -16.63
C ILE A 379 22.23 3.92 -17.35
N GLY A 380 22.20 4.13 -18.69
CA GLY A 380 21.09 3.72 -19.53
C GLY A 380 21.04 2.20 -19.75
N VAL A 381 19.84 1.65 -19.73
CA VAL A 381 19.56 0.24 -19.97
C VAL A 381 19.35 -0.01 -21.45
N LYS A 382 20.16 -0.89 -22.06
CA LYS A 382 20.06 -1.25 -23.48
C LYS A 382 19.17 -2.45 -23.74
N ARG A 383 19.27 -3.47 -22.88
CA ARG A 383 18.49 -4.69 -22.97
C ARG A 383 18.28 -5.32 -21.61
N VAL A 384 17.12 -5.90 -21.41
CA VAL A 384 16.79 -6.72 -20.24
C VAL A 384 16.34 -8.09 -20.72
N LEU A 385 16.85 -9.15 -20.10
CA LEU A 385 16.37 -10.51 -20.27
C LEU A 385 15.90 -11.02 -18.91
N ARG A 386 14.60 -11.22 -18.76
CA ARG A 386 14.04 -11.85 -17.58
C ARG A 386 14.40 -13.34 -17.56
N LEU A 387 15.18 -13.76 -16.58
CA LEU A 387 15.60 -15.15 -16.43
C LEU A 387 14.52 -15.98 -15.71
N ASN A 388 13.93 -15.39 -14.69
CA ASN A 388 12.78 -15.93 -13.95
C ASN A 388 12.08 -14.78 -13.19
N LYS A 389 11.17 -15.09 -12.27
CA LYS A 389 10.42 -14.06 -11.50
C LYS A 389 11.29 -13.20 -10.56
N GLU A 390 12.52 -13.64 -10.29
CA GLU A 390 13.42 -13.04 -9.30
C GLU A 390 14.66 -12.40 -9.92
N ARG A 391 15.06 -12.85 -11.12
CA ARG A 391 16.37 -12.54 -11.73
C ARG A 391 16.26 -12.01 -13.13
N TYR A 392 17.08 -11.01 -13.42
CA TYR A 392 17.14 -10.34 -14.71
C TYR A 392 18.59 -10.16 -15.13
N GLU A 393 18.92 -10.50 -16.39
CA GLU A 393 20.17 -10.08 -17.02
C GLU A 393 19.96 -8.69 -17.62
N VAL A 394 20.78 -7.72 -17.22
CA VAL A 394 20.72 -6.33 -17.68
C VAL A 394 21.99 -6.03 -18.47
N LEU A 395 21.82 -5.56 -19.72
CA LEU A 395 22.86 -5.02 -20.56
C LEU A 395 22.73 -3.50 -20.62
N PHE A 396 23.77 -2.78 -20.26
CA PHE A 396 23.82 -1.32 -20.23
C PHE A 396 24.26 -0.72 -21.58
N ALA A 397 24.03 0.57 -21.73
CA ALA A 397 24.43 1.33 -22.93
C ALA A 397 25.93 1.64 -23.00
N ARG A 398 26.65 1.54 -21.89
CA ARG A 398 28.08 1.73 -21.72
C ARG A 398 28.62 0.83 -20.59
N PRO A 399 29.93 0.68 -20.44
CA PRO A 399 30.52 0.08 -19.24
C PRO A 399 30.10 0.81 -17.97
N MET A 400 29.87 0.05 -16.91
CA MET A 400 29.68 0.55 -15.55
C MET A 400 30.97 1.19 -15.03
N ALA A 401 30.84 1.98 -13.96
CA ALA A 401 32.00 2.46 -13.24
C ALA A 401 32.88 1.28 -12.74
N ASP A 402 34.20 1.45 -12.79
CA ASP A 402 35.17 0.42 -12.35
C ASP A 402 35.00 0.01 -10.88
N SER A 403 34.34 0.84 -10.12
CA SER A 403 34.01 0.59 -8.71
C SER A 403 32.81 -0.35 -8.50
N ALA A 404 32.07 -0.73 -9.55
CA ALA A 404 30.91 -1.61 -9.46
C ALA A 404 31.30 -3.00 -8.91
N ARG A 405 30.48 -3.53 -7.99
CA ARG A 405 30.73 -4.83 -7.34
C ARG A 405 29.45 -5.60 -7.07
N VAL A 406 29.59 -6.90 -6.88
CA VAL A 406 28.51 -7.77 -6.40
C VAL A 406 28.05 -7.30 -5.02
N GLY A 407 26.74 -7.28 -4.79
CA GLY A 407 26.11 -6.76 -3.58
C GLY A 407 25.71 -5.28 -3.67
N ASP A 408 26.11 -4.55 -4.71
CA ASP A 408 25.60 -3.20 -4.94
C ASP A 408 24.11 -3.22 -5.32
N LEU A 409 23.43 -2.13 -5.09
CA LEU A 409 22.02 -1.95 -5.45
C LEU A 409 21.87 -1.33 -6.83
N LEU A 410 20.80 -1.69 -7.50
CA LEU A 410 20.35 -1.09 -8.75
C LEU A 410 18.87 -0.71 -8.61
N THR A 411 18.50 0.49 -9.06
CA THR A 411 17.11 0.93 -9.13
C THR A 411 16.87 1.83 -10.32
N GLU A 412 15.65 1.84 -10.86
CA GLU A 412 15.27 2.79 -11.89
C GLU A 412 15.04 4.20 -11.32
N MET A 413 15.13 5.21 -12.19
CA MET A 413 15.03 6.63 -11.81
C MET A 413 13.66 7.22 -12.14
N ARG A 414 12.58 6.54 -11.73
CA ARG A 414 11.20 7.01 -11.90
C ARG A 414 10.66 7.55 -10.59
N TYR A 415 10.19 8.78 -10.60
CA TYR A 415 9.68 9.44 -9.39
C TYR A 415 8.47 10.31 -9.75
N PRO A 416 7.35 10.25 -9.00
CA PRO A 416 6.23 11.16 -9.18
C PRO A 416 6.46 12.50 -8.45
N GLU A 417 5.85 13.56 -8.93
CA GLU A 417 5.50 14.68 -8.06
C GLU A 417 4.35 14.26 -7.15
N VAL A 418 4.42 14.62 -5.85
CA VAL A 418 3.44 14.17 -4.87
C VAL A 418 2.71 15.35 -4.27
N LEU A 419 1.38 15.31 -4.29
CA LEU A 419 0.52 16.24 -3.57
C LEU A 419 -0.48 15.48 -2.70
N ILE A 420 -0.41 15.69 -1.38
CA ILE A 420 -1.36 15.16 -0.40
C ILE A 420 -2.01 16.36 0.29
N LYS A 421 -3.30 16.59 0.01
CA LYS A 421 -3.98 17.80 0.46
C LYS A 421 -5.36 17.51 1.02
N GLY A 422 -5.68 18.14 2.16
CA GLY A 422 -6.99 18.04 2.79
C GLY A 422 -7.33 16.64 3.33
N CYS A 423 -6.36 15.73 3.37
CA CYS A 423 -6.58 14.33 3.74
C CYS A 423 -6.63 14.13 5.26
N ARG A 424 -7.32 13.07 5.69
CA ARG A 424 -7.41 12.66 7.10
C ARG A 424 -7.02 11.20 7.25
N MET A 425 -6.13 10.89 8.19
CA MET A 425 -5.56 9.55 8.36
C MET A 425 -5.41 9.20 9.82
N GLY A 426 -5.69 7.94 10.17
CA GLY A 426 -5.50 7.50 11.56
C GLY A 426 -6.03 6.12 11.88
N ASN A 427 -5.86 5.73 13.14
CA ASN A 427 -6.38 4.51 13.75
C ASN A 427 -5.93 3.22 13.05
N ASN A 428 -4.85 3.28 12.26
CA ASN A 428 -4.33 2.16 11.46
C ASN A 428 -3.19 1.42 12.20
N ARG A 429 -2.83 0.26 11.74
CA ARG A 429 -1.47 -0.26 11.86
C ARG A 429 -0.73 0.25 10.62
N ALA A 430 0.42 0.82 10.61
CA ALA A 430 1.34 1.16 11.66
C ALA A 430 1.73 2.63 11.55
N ARG A 431 2.05 3.09 10.31
CA ARG A 431 2.53 4.44 10.02
C ARG A 431 1.55 5.19 9.12
N GLY A 432 1.76 6.49 8.99
CA GLY A 432 0.96 7.33 8.09
C GLY A 432 1.50 7.29 6.66
N LEU A 433 2.29 8.30 6.29
CA LEU A 433 2.85 8.44 4.96
C LEU A 433 4.28 7.94 4.90
N LEU A 434 4.56 6.93 4.08
CA LEU A 434 5.91 6.54 3.67
C LEU A 434 6.23 7.25 2.35
N LEU A 435 7.18 8.16 2.38
CA LEU A 435 7.48 9.03 1.25
C LEU A 435 8.88 8.75 0.70
N GLY A 436 8.96 8.36 -0.57
CA GLY A 436 10.20 7.99 -1.24
C GLY A 436 10.43 8.67 -2.60
N SER A 437 9.73 9.77 -2.92
CA SER A 437 9.94 10.46 -4.19
C SER A 437 11.08 11.48 -4.13
N ARG A 438 11.91 11.53 -5.19
CA ARG A 438 12.96 12.54 -5.37
C ARG A 438 12.49 13.78 -6.13
N LYS A 439 11.22 13.86 -6.49
CA LYS A 439 10.59 15.07 -7.01
C LYS A 439 9.87 15.82 -5.89
N ARG A 440 9.29 16.96 -6.24
CA ARG A 440 8.56 17.79 -5.29
C ARG A 440 7.45 17.02 -4.62
N THR A 441 7.45 17.05 -3.28
CA THR A 441 6.43 16.43 -2.42
C THR A 441 5.83 17.51 -1.53
N VAL A 442 4.51 17.66 -1.57
CA VAL A 442 3.78 18.61 -0.73
C VAL A 442 2.72 17.86 0.07
N VAL A 443 2.74 18.06 1.39
CA VAL A 443 1.73 17.55 2.33
C VAL A 443 1.13 18.76 3.03
N GLU A 444 -0.13 19.09 2.74
CA GLU A 444 -0.74 20.30 3.27
C GLU A 444 -2.21 20.11 3.69
N ASP A 445 -2.61 20.87 4.69
CA ASP A 445 -4.00 20.92 5.18
C ASP A 445 -4.55 19.55 5.64
N CYS A 446 -3.66 18.64 6.08
CA CYS A 446 -4.01 17.27 6.47
C CYS A 446 -4.13 17.10 7.99
N TYR A 447 -4.84 16.05 8.39
CA TYR A 447 -4.98 15.62 9.78
C TYR A 447 -4.42 14.20 9.95
N PHE A 448 -3.58 14.02 10.97
CA PHE A 448 -2.93 12.76 11.30
C PHE A 448 -3.19 12.36 12.75
N HIS A 449 -3.73 11.16 12.96
CA HIS A 449 -3.82 10.50 14.25
C HIS A 449 -3.26 9.08 14.12
N ILE A 450 -1.95 8.97 14.03
CA ILE A 450 -1.24 7.77 13.60
C ILE A 450 -0.59 7.07 14.79
N PRO A 451 -0.80 5.75 14.97
CA PRO A 451 -0.22 5.01 16.10
C PRO A 451 1.30 4.85 16.05
N GLY A 452 1.92 5.03 14.89
CA GLY A 452 3.37 5.15 14.72
C GLY A 452 3.77 6.54 14.22
N SER A 453 4.82 6.62 13.39
CA SER A 453 5.21 7.88 12.75
C SER A 453 4.17 8.32 11.73
N ALA A 454 3.74 9.57 11.81
CA ALA A 454 2.76 10.15 10.88
C ALA A 454 3.38 10.33 9.48
N ILE A 455 4.64 10.77 9.42
CA ILE A 455 5.39 10.87 8.17
C ILE A 455 6.74 10.16 8.35
N TYR A 456 7.06 9.28 7.42
CA TYR A 456 8.21 8.41 7.51
C TYR A 456 8.97 8.40 6.18
N PHE A 457 10.23 8.85 6.19
CA PHE A 457 11.10 8.80 5.03
C PHE A 457 11.85 7.47 5.06
N GLU A 458 11.28 6.48 4.40
CA GLU A 458 11.84 5.12 4.33
C GLU A 458 12.91 5.03 3.23
N GLY A 459 13.89 4.15 3.44
CA GLY A 459 14.89 3.79 2.45
C GLY A 459 15.57 2.52 2.92
N ASP A 460 15.17 1.35 2.36
CA ASP A 460 15.60 0.05 2.87
C ASP A 460 16.34 -0.78 1.80
N GLY A 461 17.65 -0.86 1.92
CA GLY A 461 18.49 -1.72 1.08
C GLY A 461 18.71 -3.13 1.62
N TYR A 462 17.97 -3.59 2.68
CA TYR A 462 18.32 -4.82 3.41
C TYR A 462 17.22 -5.83 3.61
N TYR A 463 15.97 -5.37 3.78
CA TYR A 463 14.85 -6.22 4.13
C TYR A 463 13.72 -6.10 3.10
N TRP A 464 13.09 -4.93 3.00
CA TRP A 464 12.04 -4.67 2.00
C TRP A 464 12.60 -4.36 0.61
N TYR A 465 13.81 -3.82 0.55
CA TYR A 465 14.45 -3.34 -0.69
C TYR A 465 13.60 -2.29 -1.40
N GLU A 466 12.99 -1.43 -0.62
CA GLU A 466 12.20 -0.30 -1.11
C GLU A 466 13.11 0.92 -1.31
N GLN A 467 13.13 1.39 -2.55
CA GLN A 467 13.95 2.54 -2.93
C GLN A 467 13.23 3.82 -2.50
N ALA A 468 13.93 4.72 -1.82
CA ALA A 468 13.46 6.00 -1.36
C ALA A 468 14.55 7.09 -1.49
N GLY A 469 14.43 8.11 -0.66
CA GLY A 469 15.24 9.30 -0.66
C GLY A 469 14.48 10.48 -1.26
N VAL A 470 14.05 11.41 -0.38
CA VAL A 470 13.33 12.62 -0.78
C VAL A 470 14.29 13.76 -1.08
N ARG A 471 13.90 14.72 -1.96
CA ARG A 471 14.78 15.85 -2.32
C ARG A 471 14.15 17.23 -2.32
N ASP A 472 12.85 17.35 -2.22
CA ASP A 472 12.13 18.64 -2.14
C ASP A 472 10.78 18.38 -1.48
N VAL A 473 10.73 18.54 -0.15
CA VAL A 473 9.55 18.22 0.66
C VAL A 473 9.06 19.46 1.38
N VAL A 474 7.76 19.71 1.29
CA VAL A 474 7.06 20.74 2.07
C VAL A 474 5.92 20.11 2.85
N ILE A 475 5.97 20.22 4.18
CA ILE A 475 4.94 19.76 5.12
C ILE A 475 4.40 21.00 5.83
N ARG A 476 3.16 21.41 5.50
CA ARG A 476 2.63 22.66 6.04
C ARG A 476 1.14 22.61 6.37
N ASN A 477 0.75 23.44 7.34
CA ASN A 477 -0.65 23.63 7.76
C ASN A 477 -1.34 22.34 8.18
N ASN A 478 -0.59 21.32 8.64
CA ASN A 478 -1.15 20.03 9.05
C ASN A 478 -1.40 20.02 10.56
N ILE A 479 -2.28 19.12 11.00
CA ILE A 479 -2.51 18.80 12.40
C ILE A 479 -2.00 17.38 12.65
N PHE A 480 -1.01 17.25 13.51
CA PHE A 480 -0.51 15.99 14.04
C PHE A 480 -1.08 15.80 15.44
N ASP A 481 -2.03 14.89 15.60
CA ASP A 481 -2.79 14.71 16.82
C ASP A 481 -2.39 13.42 17.52
N ASN A 482 -1.63 13.54 18.61
CA ASN A 482 -1.23 12.41 19.47
C ASN A 482 -0.66 11.20 18.71
N CYS A 483 0.24 11.42 17.74
CA CYS A 483 0.90 10.34 17.03
C CYS A 483 1.86 9.55 17.95
N ASN A 484 2.30 8.34 17.54
CA ASN A 484 3.15 7.39 18.27
C ASN A 484 2.50 6.73 19.51
N TYR A 485 1.17 6.63 19.58
CA TYR A 485 0.48 6.01 20.71
C TYR A 485 0.44 4.47 20.65
N GLY A 486 0.70 3.85 19.48
CA GLY A 486 0.62 2.41 19.26
C GLY A 486 1.88 1.64 19.65
N TYR A 487 2.18 0.57 18.92
CA TYR A 487 3.36 -0.26 19.17
C TYR A 487 4.65 0.53 18.96
N ARG A 488 5.55 0.47 19.94
CA ARG A 488 6.75 1.32 19.99
C ARG A 488 7.70 1.18 18.79
N ASN A 489 7.64 0.06 18.07
CA ASN A 489 8.47 -0.18 16.88
C ASN A 489 7.88 0.42 15.59
N TRP A 490 6.69 1.00 15.62
CA TRP A 490 6.05 1.60 14.44
C TRP A 490 6.52 3.03 14.15
N GLY A 491 7.26 3.65 15.06
CA GLY A 491 7.79 4.98 14.85
C GLY A 491 8.73 5.44 15.96
N THR A 492 9.69 6.27 15.60
CA THR A 492 10.66 6.86 16.53
C THR A 492 10.30 8.29 16.91
N ALA A 493 9.52 8.97 16.06
CA ALA A 493 8.99 10.32 16.29
C ALA A 493 7.78 10.56 15.38
N CYS A 494 7.09 11.67 15.55
CA CYS A 494 5.95 12.06 14.70
C CYS A 494 6.35 12.14 13.21
N ILE A 495 7.49 12.78 12.91
CA ILE A 495 8.11 12.77 11.58
C ILE A 495 9.51 12.17 11.71
N ALA A 496 9.78 11.09 10.99
CA ALA A 496 11.03 10.34 11.16
C ALA A 496 11.65 9.89 9.84
N VAL A 497 12.96 9.70 9.86
CA VAL A 497 13.68 8.92 8.85
C VAL A 497 13.68 7.47 9.30
N GLY A 498 13.34 6.56 8.40
CA GLY A 498 13.25 5.13 8.63
C GLY A 498 14.56 4.37 8.48
N SER A 499 14.53 3.22 7.82
CA SER A 499 15.64 2.28 7.77
C SER A 499 16.95 2.85 7.22
N GLY A 500 17.00 3.58 6.15
CA GLY A 500 18.13 4.35 5.62
C GLY A 500 19.53 3.69 5.67
N PRO A 501 20.58 4.49 5.46
CA PRO A 501 21.95 3.98 5.44
C PRO A 501 22.41 3.50 6.82
N ARG A 502 23.17 2.41 6.84
CA ARG A 502 23.81 1.85 8.03
C ARG A 502 25.25 2.30 8.20
N GLU A 503 25.92 2.62 7.10
CA GLU A 503 27.31 3.12 7.06
C GLU A 503 27.35 4.46 6.36
N GLU A 504 28.40 5.23 6.59
CA GLU A 504 28.65 6.54 5.93
C GLU A 504 27.43 7.48 6.02
N ARG A 505 26.74 7.53 7.15
CA ARG A 505 25.50 8.31 7.34
C ARG A 505 25.71 9.80 7.10
N ALA A 506 26.84 10.34 7.58
CA ALA A 506 27.17 11.75 7.43
C ALA A 506 27.49 12.15 5.98
N GLU A 507 27.93 11.21 5.14
CA GLU A 507 28.25 11.40 3.73
C GLU A 507 27.09 11.04 2.81
N SER A 508 26.24 10.10 3.22
CA SER A 508 25.09 9.64 2.44
C SER A 508 24.07 10.73 2.19
N ARG A 509 23.48 11.23 3.30
CA ARG A 509 22.48 12.31 3.27
C ARG A 509 21.53 12.18 2.08
N TYR A 510 20.94 11.00 1.95
CA TYR A 510 20.09 10.65 0.80
C TYR A 510 18.73 11.37 0.81
N ASN A 511 18.29 11.88 1.98
CA ASN A 511 17.14 12.77 2.11
C ASN A 511 17.60 14.24 2.12
N ARG A 512 16.92 15.11 1.36
CA ARG A 512 17.35 16.51 1.21
C ARG A 512 16.19 17.47 1.13
N ASN A 513 16.45 18.73 1.59
CA ASN A 513 15.57 19.90 1.42
C ASN A 513 14.15 19.65 1.94
N ILE A 514 14.02 19.50 3.27
CA ILE A 514 12.74 19.25 3.94
C ILE A 514 12.32 20.54 4.67
N VAL A 515 11.15 21.07 4.36
CA VAL A 515 10.56 22.23 5.04
C VAL A 515 9.32 21.77 5.81
N ILE A 516 9.27 22.06 7.11
CA ILE A 516 8.17 21.72 8.02
C ILE A 516 7.72 23.02 8.66
N GLU A 517 6.59 23.58 8.19
CA GLU A 517 6.18 24.92 8.61
C GLU A 517 4.68 25.06 8.87
N ASN A 518 4.32 25.89 9.84
CA ASN A 518 2.94 26.26 10.17
C ASN A 518 2.04 25.06 10.51
N ASN A 519 2.62 23.97 11.06
CA ASN A 519 1.85 22.81 11.50
C ASN A 519 1.49 22.94 12.99
N THR A 520 0.45 22.23 13.42
CA THR A 520 0.09 22.04 14.83
C THR A 520 0.43 20.62 15.25
N PHE A 521 1.29 20.48 16.26
CA PHE A 521 1.62 19.21 16.89
C PHE A 521 0.96 19.15 18.27
N ARG A 522 -0.13 18.42 18.39
CA ARG A 522 -0.78 18.07 19.66
C ARG A 522 -0.16 16.77 20.15
N VAL A 523 0.56 16.81 21.26
CA VAL A 523 1.44 15.71 21.65
C VAL A 523 1.33 15.34 23.14
N PHE A 524 1.11 14.08 23.42
CA PHE A 524 1.36 13.46 24.72
C PHE A 524 2.81 12.97 24.81
N ASP A 525 3.40 12.58 23.67
CA ASP A 525 4.80 12.14 23.49
C ASP A 525 5.61 13.30 22.88
N PRO A 526 6.70 13.75 23.51
CA PRO A 526 7.48 14.90 23.03
C PRO A 526 8.23 14.66 21.72
N ARG A 527 8.35 13.42 21.23
CA ARG A 527 9.14 13.07 20.04
C ARG A 527 8.51 13.61 18.75
N ILE A 528 8.99 14.74 18.26
CA ILE A 528 8.48 15.42 17.06
C ILE A 528 9.29 15.02 15.82
N LEU A 529 10.63 15.17 15.86
CA LEU A 529 11.52 14.80 14.76
C LEU A 529 12.56 13.78 15.20
N ASN A 530 12.79 12.76 14.35
CA ASN A 530 13.95 11.88 14.46
C ASN A 530 14.59 11.69 13.08
N PHE A 531 15.62 12.50 12.81
CA PHE A 531 16.30 12.54 11.53
C PHE A 531 17.73 12.08 11.63
N TYR A 532 18.16 11.32 10.63
CA TYR A 532 19.57 11.04 10.36
C TYR A 532 19.83 11.01 8.86
N SER A 533 21.08 11.30 8.46
CA SER A 533 21.49 11.35 7.04
C SER A 533 20.63 12.31 6.19
N VAL A 534 20.23 13.45 6.77
CA VAL A 534 19.45 14.50 6.09
C VAL A 534 20.36 15.69 5.78
N ASP A 535 20.25 16.25 4.58
CA ASP A 535 20.90 17.51 4.19
C ASP A 535 19.85 18.58 3.87
N GLY A 536 19.75 19.58 4.75
CA GLY A 536 18.77 20.66 4.65
C GLY A 536 17.42 20.29 5.26
N CYS A 537 17.16 20.77 6.47
CA CYS A 537 15.85 20.78 7.10
C CYS A 537 15.57 22.15 7.70
N LEU A 538 14.37 22.68 7.44
CA LEU A 538 13.87 23.90 8.07
C LEU A 538 12.57 23.57 8.81
N PHE A 539 12.59 23.69 10.14
CA PHE A 539 11.41 23.55 11.01
C PHE A 539 11.08 24.91 11.61
N ARG A 540 9.94 25.52 11.23
CA ARG A 540 9.60 26.89 11.65
C ARG A 540 8.11 27.13 11.74
N GLY A 541 7.74 28.12 12.58
CA GLY A 541 6.37 28.62 12.67
C GLY A 541 5.35 27.57 13.08
N ASN A 542 5.80 26.43 13.64
CA ASN A 542 4.90 25.38 14.09
C ASN A 542 4.40 25.68 15.51
N THR A 543 3.24 25.14 15.86
CA THR A 543 2.68 25.17 17.21
C THR A 543 2.81 23.80 17.86
N ILE A 544 3.27 23.74 19.11
CA ILE A 544 3.42 22.50 19.87
C ILE A 544 2.54 22.59 21.12
N GLU A 545 1.51 21.75 21.18
CA GLU A 545 0.52 21.72 22.26
C GLU A 545 0.63 20.40 23.03
N ARG A 546 0.80 20.48 24.36
CA ARG A 546 0.78 19.28 25.20
C ARG A 546 -0.65 18.81 25.44
N THR A 547 -0.83 17.49 25.41
CA THR A 547 -2.11 16.83 25.73
C THR A 547 -1.91 15.78 26.81
N ASP A 548 -3.01 15.36 27.43
CA ASP A 548 -3.10 14.28 28.43
C ASP A 548 -4.01 13.14 27.96
N ASP A 549 -4.28 13.06 26.67
CA ASP A 549 -5.16 12.03 26.06
C ASP A 549 -4.62 10.60 26.20
N TYR A 550 -3.31 10.47 26.38
CA TYR A 550 -2.61 9.21 26.66
C TYR A 550 -1.66 9.37 27.86
N PRO A 551 -1.30 8.26 28.53
CA PRO A 551 -0.30 8.31 29.59
C PRO A 551 0.99 8.99 29.13
N ALA A 552 1.49 9.94 29.92
CA ALA A 552 2.70 10.67 29.56
C ALA A 552 3.88 9.71 29.33
N CYS A 553 4.57 9.87 28.21
CA CYS A 553 5.85 9.21 27.98
C CYS A 553 6.91 9.83 28.89
N ASN A 554 7.75 9.01 29.54
CA ASN A 554 8.83 9.47 30.39
C ASN A 554 9.78 10.36 29.57
N GLY A 555 9.92 11.62 30.00
CA GLY A 555 10.47 12.74 29.25
C GLY A 555 12.00 12.76 29.03
N GLU A 556 12.64 11.59 28.88
CA GLU A 556 14.09 11.51 28.64
C GLU A 556 14.46 11.65 27.14
N THR A 557 13.49 11.47 26.22
CA THR A 557 13.76 11.59 24.79
C THR A 557 13.56 13.03 24.33
N PRO A 558 14.58 13.67 23.72
CA PRO A 558 14.42 15.03 23.22
C PRO A 558 13.39 15.12 22.11
N PRO A 559 12.68 16.25 21.97
CA PRO A 559 11.68 16.42 20.92
C PRO A 559 12.27 16.42 19.51
N PHE A 560 13.54 16.77 19.38
CA PHE A 560 14.26 16.83 18.11
C PHE A 560 15.56 16.06 18.20
N VAL A 561 15.69 15.02 17.39
CA VAL A 561 16.92 14.23 17.20
C VAL A 561 17.38 14.42 15.76
N THR A 562 18.63 14.85 15.57
CA THR A 562 19.22 15.09 14.25
C THR A 562 20.66 14.59 14.24
N GLU A 563 20.85 13.32 13.87
CA GLU A 563 22.17 12.67 13.83
C GLU A 563 22.69 12.63 12.40
N ASP A 564 24.02 12.81 12.22
CA ASP A 564 24.66 12.74 10.90
C ASP A 564 23.98 13.62 9.84
N CYS A 565 23.35 14.71 10.25
CA CYS A 565 22.64 15.67 9.40
C CYS A 565 23.50 16.90 9.11
N ALA A 566 23.15 17.64 8.05
CA ALA A 566 23.72 18.95 7.74
C ALA A 566 22.61 19.96 7.47
N ASN A 567 22.93 21.25 7.66
CA ASN A 567 22.06 22.36 7.30
C ASN A 567 20.64 22.25 7.93
N VAL A 568 20.55 21.74 9.16
CA VAL A 568 19.31 21.67 9.93
C VAL A 568 19.12 22.97 10.71
N ARG A 569 17.94 23.56 10.58
CA ARG A 569 17.51 24.75 11.33
C ARG A 569 16.19 24.48 12.00
N ILE A 570 16.16 24.64 13.32
CA ILE A 570 14.94 24.60 14.13
C ILE A 570 14.77 26.00 14.69
N GLU A 571 13.85 26.78 14.14
CA GLU A 571 13.57 28.16 14.52
C GLU A 571 12.55 28.20 15.67
N GLU A 572 12.26 29.35 16.22
CA GLU A 572 11.26 29.53 17.28
C GLU A 572 9.89 29.04 16.82
N ASN A 573 9.26 28.24 17.68
CA ASN A 573 7.94 27.65 17.48
C ASN A 573 7.09 27.95 18.73
N ALA A 574 5.81 28.22 18.54
CA ALA A 574 4.92 28.52 19.66
C ALA A 574 4.74 27.26 20.54
N GLY A 575 4.81 27.38 21.87
CA GLY A 575 4.61 26.30 22.82
C GLY A 575 5.82 25.35 23.01
N ALA A 576 6.94 25.57 22.33
CA ALA A 576 8.12 24.70 22.42
C ALA A 576 8.97 24.88 23.70
N GLY A 577 8.59 25.75 24.61
CA GLY A 577 9.44 26.18 25.71
C GLY A 577 8.70 26.30 27.05
N GLU A 578 8.10 25.25 27.59
CA GLU A 578 7.79 25.10 29.03
C GLU A 578 7.87 23.65 29.45
#